data_d4b9af16e12dad4140e6d6844e85db41
#
_entry.id   d4b9af16e12dad4140e6d6844e85db41
#
_cell.length_a   1.000
_cell.length_b   1.000
_cell.length_c   1.000
_cell.angle_alpha   90.00
_cell.angle_beta   90.00
_cell.angle_gamma   90.00
#
_symmetry.space_group_name_H-M   'P 1'
#
loop_
_entity.id
_entity.type
_entity.pdbx_description
1 polymer ?
#
loop_
_entity_poly.entity_id
_entity_poly.type
_entity_poly.pdbx_seq_one_letter_code
_entity_poly.pdbx_strand_id
1 'polypeptide(L)'
;MRLLPLLFALLLPLAATADEVRLTNGEWSPYLGQNLPHHGVASRIVEEAFALEGIRVRWEFYPWARALRSAERGKSDGSAVWLRSPEREQAFYISDPVVESGYYLFHRKDRPFDWQQVADLAPLRLGGAIDYDYGQTFQQAERDGVLKVKRLSSEEQGLRMLLAGRLDAFPMDKVVAFDMLHSQFSREERQRLSFHPLPLRSDSLHLLLSKQVPGNAERMARFNRGLKALQDSGRVSQYLLEIQQPLSLTY
;
A
#
# COMPACT_ATOMS: atom_id res chain seq x y z
N MET A 1 53.97 37.35 -40.05
CA MET A 1 52.69 36.60 -39.93
C MET A 1 52.79 35.71 -38.71
N ARG A 2 52.09 36.06 -37.62
CA ARG A 2 52.04 35.27 -36.39
C ARG A 2 50.70 34.52 -36.40
N LEU A 3 50.74 33.19 -36.55
CA LEU A 3 49.57 32.30 -36.42
C LEU A 3 49.22 32.12 -34.94
N LEU A 4 48.05 32.60 -34.55
CA LEU A 4 47.47 32.38 -33.21
C LEU A 4 46.79 30.98 -33.22
N PRO A 5 47.12 30.02 -32.34
CA PRO A 5 46.38 28.80 -32.27
C PRO A 5 44.99 29.03 -31.59
N LEU A 6 43.93 28.67 -32.31
CA LEU A 6 42.57 28.67 -31.84
C LEU A 6 42.39 27.46 -30.89
N LEU A 7 42.34 27.71 -29.59
CA LEU A 7 42.11 26.68 -28.58
C LEU A 7 40.60 26.36 -28.57
N PHE A 8 40.21 25.28 -29.24
CA PHE A 8 38.84 24.78 -29.25
C PHE A 8 38.62 24.01 -27.96
N ALA A 9 38.03 24.69 -26.93
CA ALA A 9 37.66 24.03 -25.67
C ALA A 9 36.48 23.09 -25.94
N LEU A 10 36.76 21.78 -25.93
CA LEU A 10 35.76 20.72 -26.07
C LEU A 10 34.92 20.67 -24.77
N LEU A 11 33.78 21.32 -24.75
CA LEU A 11 32.78 21.20 -23.68
C LEU A 11 32.16 19.79 -23.78
N LEU A 12 32.73 18.82 -23.09
CA LEU A 12 32.12 17.53 -22.88
C LEU A 12 30.90 17.74 -21.97
N PRO A 13 29.68 17.34 -22.43
CA PRO A 13 28.53 17.36 -21.54
C PRO A 13 28.81 16.38 -20.40
N LEU A 14 28.87 16.85 -19.14
CA LEU A 14 28.77 16.00 -17.98
C LEU A 14 27.38 15.33 -18.07
N ALA A 15 27.38 14.04 -18.46
CA ALA A 15 26.19 13.23 -18.32
C ALA A 15 25.87 13.14 -16.82
N ALA A 16 24.92 13.98 -16.36
CA ALA A 16 24.36 13.85 -15.03
C ALA A 16 23.73 12.45 -14.95
N THR A 17 24.39 11.53 -14.25
CA THR A 17 23.77 10.25 -13.91
C THR A 17 22.54 10.58 -13.07
N ALA A 18 21.35 10.31 -13.59
CA ALA A 18 20.12 10.46 -12.83
C ALA A 18 20.28 9.69 -11.51
N ASP A 19 20.04 10.36 -10.39
CA ASP A 19 20.03 9.71 -9.08
C ASP A 19 19.00 8.58 -9.11
N GLU A 20 19.37 7.38 -8.64
CA GLU A 20 18.53 6.20 -8.66
C GLU A 20 18.28 5.71 -7.24
N VAL A 21 17.02 5.41 -6.92
CA VAL A 21 16.63 4.79 -5.66
C VAL A 21 16.04 3.40 -5.93
N ARG A 22 16.56 2.37 -5.24
CA ARG A 22 16.08 0.99 -5.34
C ARG A 22 15.08 0.72 -4.22
N LEU A 23 13.83 0.48 -4.59
CA LEU A 23 12.74 0.25 -3.66
C LEU A 23 12.21 -1.17 -3.80
N THR A 24 11.99 -1.82 -2.66
CA THR A 24 11.31 -3.12 -2.62
C THR A 24 9.82 -2.94 -2.45
N ASN A 25 9.07 -3.91 -2.99
CA ASN A 25 7.63 -3.93 -2.96
C ASN A 25 7.10 -5.36 -2.80
N GLY A 26 5.81 -5.49 -2.43
CA GLY A 26 5.05 -6.74 -2.44
C GLY A 26 3.88 -6.67 -3.43
N GLU A 27 3.10 -7.75 -3.51
CA GLU A 27 1.87 -7.81 -4.29
C GLU A 27 0.68 -7.42 -3.41
N TRP A 28 -0.05 -6.38 -3.80
CA TRP A 28 -1.26 -5.89 -3.14
C TRP A 28 -2.11 -5.04 -4.10
N SER A 29 -2.73 -5.71 -5.06
CA SER A 29 -3.56 -5.07 -6.09
C SER A 29 -4.75 -4.33 -5.48
N PRO A 30 -5.11 -3.13 -5.99
CA PRO A 30 -4.53 -2.40 -7.11
C PRO A 30 -3.43 -1.40 -6.71
N TYR A 31 -3.04 -1.39 -5.42
CA TYR A 31 -2.04 -0.44 -4.92
C TYR A 31 -0.63 -0.74 -5.43
N LEU A 32 -0.24 -2.02 -5.43
CA LEU A 32 1.11 -2.50 -5.69
C LEU A 32 1.06 -3.84 -6.45
N GLY A 33 1.90 -4.00 -7.47
CA GLY A 33 2.01 -5.28 -8.17
C GLY A 33 2.95 -5.23 -9.37
N GLN A 34 3.79 -6.24 -9.52
CA GLN A 34 4.81 -6.28 -10.57
C GLN A 34 4.22 -6.15 -11.97
N ASN A 35 3.05 -6.74 -12.18
CA ASN A 35 2.40 -6.81 -13.49
C ASN A 35 1.28 -5.78 -13.68
N LEU A 36 1.06 -4.91 -12.70
CA LEU A 36 0.07 -3.83 -12.80
C LEU A 36 0.61 -2.67 -13.65
N PRO A 37 -0.26 -1.89 -14.34
CA PRO A 37 0.12 -0.62 -14.94
C PRO A 37 0.84 0.26 -13.91
N HIS A 38 1.99 0.82 -14.26
CA HIS A 38 2.85 1.61 -13.35
C HIS A 38 3.19 0.89 -12.03
N HIS A 39 3.18 -0.44 -12.01
CA HIS A 39 3.35 -1.26 -10.81
C HIS A 39 2.33 -0.99 -9.69
N GLY A 40 1.15 -0.50 -10.04
CA GLY A 40 0.07 -0.13 -9.15
C GLY A 40 0.07 1.35 -8.74
N VAL A 41 -1.08 1.83 -8.23
CA VAL A 41 -1.30 3.27 -7.99
C VAL A 41 -0.34 3.85 -6.96
N ALA A 42 -0.03 3.11 -5.90
CA ALA A 42 0.89 3.60 -4.86
C ALA A 42 2.34 3.64 -5.38
N SER A 43 2.75 2.65 -6.19
CA SER A 43 4.04 2.67 -6.87
C SER A 43 4.15 3.87 -7.82
N ARG A 44 3.09 4.16 -8.58
CA ARG A 44 3.03 5.33 -9.47
C ARG A 44 3.21 6.64 -8.70
N ILE A 45 2.50 6.81 -7.58
CA ILE A 45 2.63 8.02 -6.74
C ILE A 45 4.06 8.18 -6.25
N VAL A 46 4.68 7.11 -5.76
CA VAL A 46 6.07 7.13 -5.26
C VAL A 46 7.06 7.45 -6.39
N GLU A 47 6.90 6.82 -7.54
CA GLU A 47 7.77 7.03 -8.71
C GLU A 47 7.70 8.47 -9.22
N GLU A 48 6.48 9.01 -9.37
CA GLU A 48 6.30 10.37 -9.87
C GLU A 48 6.74 11.44 -8.85
N ALA A 49 6.54 11.19 -7.55
CA ALA A 49 7.06 12.07 -6.51
C ALA A 49 8.58 12.18 -6.55
N PHE A 50 9.29 11.06 -6.71
CA PHE A 50 10.75 11.07 -6.91
C PHE A 50 11.16 11.70 -8.25
N ALA A 51 10.41 11.44 -9.33
CA ALA A 51 10.72 12.00 -10.65
C ALA A 51 10.64 13.53 -10.68
N LEU A 52 9.72 14.16 -9.92
CA LEU A 52 9.67 15.61 -9.75
C LEU A 52 10.95 16.19 -9.11
N GLU A 53 11.71 15.37 -8.38
CA GLU A 53 12.99 15.74 -7.77
C GLU A 53 14.20 15.19 -8.57
N GLY A 54 13.99 14.71 -9.81
CA GLY A 54 15.05 14.19 -10.67
C GLY A 54 15.64 12.85 -10.23
N ILE A 55 14.92 12.07 -9.42
CA ILE A 55 15.32 10.75 -8.93
C ILE A 55 14.50 9.68 -9.67
N ARG A 56 15.16 8.66 -10.20
CA ARG A 56 14.52 7.50 -10.82
C ARG A 56 14.31 6.39 -9.80
N VAL A 57 13.14 5.78 -9.80
CA VAL A 57 12.85 4.60 -8.98
C VAL A 57 13.12 3.33 -9.77
N ARG A 58 13.79 2.36 -9.13
CA ARG A 58 13.92 0.98 -9.59
C ARG A 58 13.20 0.06 -8.61
N TRP A 59 12.16 -0.63 -9.09
CA TRP A 59 11.36 -1.54 -8.29
C TRP A 59 11.94 -2.95 -8.27
N GLU A 60 11.85 -3.58 -7.07
CA GLU A 60 12.16 -4.98 -6.83
C GLU A 60 11.00 -5.61 -6.06
N PHE A 61 10.37 -6.65 -6.63
CA PHE A 61 9.21 -7.31 -6.01
C PHE A 61 9.62 -8.57 -5.26
N TYR A 62 9.19 -8.68 -4.00
CA TYR A 62 9.46 -9.79 -3.11
C TYR A 62 8.26 -10.09 -2.21
N PRO A 63 8.19 -11.29 -1.60
CA PRO A 63 7.28 -11.50 -0.47
C PRO A 63 7.52 -10.43 0.61
N TRP A 64 6.47 -9.92 1.22
CA TRP A 64 6.47 -8.76 2.12
C TRP A 64 7.59 -8.78 3.18
N ALA A 65 7.71 -9.91 3.92
CA ALA A 65 8.74 -10.04 4.95
C ALA A 65 10.17 -9.95 4.38
N ARG A 66 10.40 -10.38 3.13
CA ARG A 66 11.69 -10.27 2.45
C ARG A 66 11.92 -8.84 1.97
N ALA A 67 10.89 -8.19 1.43
CA ALA A 67 10.95 -6.80 0.98
C ALA A 67 11.39 -5.87 2.12
N LEU A 68 10.71 -5.95 3.27
CA LEU A 68 11.04 -5.15 4.44
C LEU A 68 12.46 -5.44 4.96
N ARG A 69 12.82 -6.72 5.13
CA ARG A 69 14.16 -7.10 5.62
C ARG A 69 15.29 -6.68 4.67
N SER A 70 15.07 -6.66 3.36
CA SER A 70 16.06 -6.18 2.39
C SER A 70 16.37 -4.70 2.62
N ALA A 71 15.33 -3.88 2.76
CA ALA A 71 15.45 -2.45 3.04
C ALA A 71 16.04 -2.17 4.44
N GLU A 72 15.58 -2.88 5.48
CA GLU A 72 16.07 -2.74 6.85
C GLU A 72 17.59 -2.95 6.96
N ARG A 73 18.12 -3.91 6.17
CA ARG A 73 19.56 -4.22 6.12
C ARG A 73 20.36 -3.33 5.15
N GLY A 74 19.72 -2.34 4.52
CA GLY A 74 20.36 -1.47 3.53
C GLY A 74 20.76 -2.16 2.23
N LYS A 75 20.21 -3.36 1.93
CA LYS A 75 20.43 -4.06 0.64
C LYS A 75 19.65 -3.39 -0.49
N SER A 76 18.52 -2.76 -0.16
CA SER A 76 17.75 -1.86 -0.99
C SER A 76 17.64 -0.53 -0.27
N ASP A 77 17.41 0.58 -1.00
CA ASP A 77 17.38 1.90 -0.40
C ASP A 77 16.14 2.08 0.48
N GLY A 78 15.04 1.39 0.14
CA GLY A 78 13.80 1.48 0.90
C GLY A 78 12.76 0.44 0.49
N SER A 79 11.55 0.61 1.02
CA SER A 79 10.38 -0.22 0.72
C SER A 79 9.10 0.61 0.78
N ALA A 80 8.14 0.36 -0.09
CA ALA A 80 6.85 1.03 -0.15
C ALA A 80 5.73 -0.02 -0.16
N VAL A 81 4.58 0.22 0.37
CA VAL A 81 4.09 1.22 1.29
C VAL A 81 3.73 0.52 2.59
N TRP A 82 4.00 1.13 3.72
CA TRP A 82 3.93 0.46 5.01
C TRP A 82 3.21 1.32 6.04
N LEU A 83 2.58 0.66 6.99
CA LEU A 83 2.10 1.29 8.21
C LEU A 83 3.27 1.83 9.02
N ARG A 84 3.08 2.97 9.66
CA ARG A 84 4.01 3.51 10.65
C ARG A 84 3.97 2.66 11.92
N SER A 85 5.14 2.36 12.51
CA SER A 85 5.25 1.72 13.81
C SER A 85 6.55 2.13 14.51
N PRO A 86 6.62 2.04 15.86
CA PRO A 86 7.84 2.37 16.62
C PRO A 86 9.07 1.59 16.15
N GLU A 87 8.91 0.32 15.79
CA GLU A 87 10.00 -0.54 15.31
C GLU A 87 10.52 -0.04 13.96
N ARG A 88 9.60 0.36 13.05
CA ARG A 88 9.98 0.91 11.74
C ARG A 88 10.63 2.27 11.86
N GLU A 89 10.22 3.12 12.82
CA GLU A 89 10.86 4.41 13.09
C GLU A 89 12.32 4.28 13.53
N GLN A 90 12.68 3.17 14.16
CA GLN A 90 14.08 2.93 14.53
C GLN A 90 14.97 2.65 13.32
N ALA A 91 14.48 1.87 12.35
CA ALA A 91 15.25 1.41 11.21
C ALA A 91 15.15 2.30 9.97
N PHE A 92 14.08 3.11 9.85
CA PHE A 92 13.74 3.84 8.64
C PHE A 92 13.46 5.32 8.89
N TYR A 93 13.74 6.13 7.87
CA TYR A 93 13.05 7.41 7.65
C TYR A 93 11.68 7.10 7.06
N ILE A 94 10.63 7.68 7.62
CA ILE A 94 9.24 7.45 7.22
C ILE A 94 8.71 8.70 6.54
N SER A 95 8.11 8.55 5.35
CA SER A 95 7.59 9.67 4.57
C SER A 95 6.31 10.26 5.15
N ASP A 96 5.87 11.37 4.57
CA ASP A 96 4.48 11.80 4.64
C ASP A 96 3.56 10.71 4.03
N PRO A 97 2.24 10.73 4.32
CA PRO A 97 1.29 9.75 3.80
C PRO A 97 1.28 9.68 2.26
N VAL A 98 1.47 8.48 1.71
CA VAL A 98 1.40 8.22 0.27
C VAL A 98 -0.03 7.90 -0.16
N VAL A 99 -0.67 6.97 0.54
CA VAL A 99 -2.08 6.57 0.35
C VAL A 99 -2.73 6.26 1.69
N GLU A 100 -4.05 6.40 1.73
CA GLU A 100 -4.86 5.94 2.86
C GLU A 100 -5.38 4.53 2.59
N SER A 101 -5.45 3.71 3.63
CA SER A 101 -6.01 2.36 3.63
C SER A 101 -7.09 2.26 4.70
N GLY A 102 -8.24 1.69 4.36
CA GLY A 102 -9.34 1.51 5.29
C GLY A 102 -9.83 0.07 5.29
N TYR A 103 -9.68 -0.63 6.44
CA TYR A 103 -10.22 -1.96 6.64
C TYR A 103 -11.67 -1.88 7.08
N TYR A 104 -12.55 -2.58 6.34
CA TYR A 104 -13.98 -2.68 6.60
C TYR A 104 -14.38 -4.14 6.78
N LEU A 105 -15.40 -4.37 7.60
CA LEU A 105 -15.94 -5.72 7.79
C LEU A 105 -16.90 -6.06 6.64
N PHE A 106 -16.47 -6.92 5.74
CA PHE A 106 -17.28 -7.48 4.66
C PHE A 106 -18.18 -8.58 5.20
N HIS A 107 -19.39 -8.64 4.68
CA HIS A 107 -20.43 -9.61 5.09
C HIS A 107 -21.39 -9.91 3.94
N ARG A 108 -22.25 -10.91 4.11
CA ARG A 108 -23.35 -11.15 3.16
C ARG A 108 -24.47 -10.14 3.36
N LYS A 109 -25.07 -9.65 2.27
CA LYS A 109 -26.21 -8.71 2.31
C LYS A 109 -27.41 -9.27 3.05
N ASP A 110 -27.65 -10.57 2.95
CA ASP A 110 -28.76 -11.26 3.62
C ASP A 110 -28.50 -11.55 5.12
N ARG A 111 -27.32 -11.19 5.62
CA ARG A 111 -26.91 -11.31 7.03
C ARG A 111 -26.20 -10.04 7.50
N PRO A 112 -26.90 -8.91 7.55
CA PRO A 112 -26.36 -7.68 8.11
C PRO A 112 -26.15 -7.82 9.62
N PHE A 113 -25.23 -7.08 10.15
CA PHE A 113 -25.00 -6.92 11.59
C PHE A 113 -24.66 -5.46 11.86
N ASP A 114 -24.75 -5.06 13.12
CA ASP A 114 -24.30 -3.74 13.58
C ASP A 114 -23.23 -3.91 14.66
N TRP A 115 -22.36 -2.92 14.79
CA TRP A 115 -21.33 -2.85 15.80
C TRP A 115 -20.86 -1.41 15.99
N GLN A 116 -20.45 -1.08 17.23
CA GLN A 116 -19.92 0.22 17.60
C GLN A 116 -18.52 0.08 18.21
N GLN A 117 -18.25 -1.05 18.84
CA GLN A 117 -16.98 -1.39 19.47
C GLN A 117 -16.60 -2.84 19.15
N VAL A 118 -15.30 -3.12 19.21
CA VAL A 118 -14.75 -4.43 18.82
C VAL A 118 -15.40 -5.60 19.58
N ALA A 119 -15.79 -5.39 20.85
CA ALA A 119 -16.45 -6.41 21.64
C ALA A 119 -17.82 -6.86 21.08
N ASP A 120 -18.51 -6.00 20.34
CA ASP A 120 -19.81 -6.32 19.72
C ASP A 120 -19.68 -7.39 18.62
N LEU A 121 -18.45 -7.61 18.13
CA LEU A 121 -18.14 -8.62 17.13
C LEU A 121 -18.02 -10.04 17.71
N ALA A 122 -18.01 -10.19 19.05
CA ALA A 122 -17.82 -11.48 19.73
C ALA A 122 -18.81 -12.59 19.32
N PRO A 123 -20.09 -12.31 19.02
CA PRO A 123 -21.05 -13.33 18.57
C PRO A 123 -20.81 -13.83 17.14
N LEU A 124 -20.02 -13.10 16.33
CA LEU A 124 -19.85 -13.39 14.93
C LEU A 124 -18.75 -14.44 14.70
N ARG A 125 -18.93 -15.25 13.66
CA ARG A 125 -17.89 -16.10 13.12
C ARG A 125 -16.95 -15.24 12.27
N LEU A 126 -15.87 -14.77 12.89
CA LEU A 126 -14.92 -13.88 12.25
C LEU A 126 -13.85 -14.64 11.48
N GLY A 127 -13.47 -14.13 10.32
CA GLY A 127 -12.24 -14.49 9.64
C GLY A 127 -11.20 -13.39 9.73
N GLY A 128 -9.95 -13.71 9.37
CA GLY A 128 -8.88 -12.75 9.22
C GLY A 128 -7.72 -13.38 8.45
N ALA A 129 -6.96 -12.61 7.68
CA ALA A 129 -5.77 -13.12 6.99
C ALA A 129 -4.64 -13.35 8.00
N ILE A 130 -3.83 -14.40 7.77
CA ILE A 130 -2.62 -14.66 8.55
C ILE A 130 -1.67 -13.47 8.41
N ASP A 131 -0.99 -13.09 9.49
CA ASP A 131 0.00 -12.00 9.56
C ASP A 131 -0.57 -10.58 9.30
N TYR A 132 -1.90 -10.42 9.17
CA TYR A 132 -2.53 -9.11 9.04
C TYR A 132 -2.84 -8.51 10.42
N ASP A 133 -2.51 -7.22 10.54
CA ASP A 133 -2.84 -6.39 11.70
C ASP A 133 -4.14 -5.60 11.43
N TYR A 134 -5.18 -5.90 12.19
CA TYR A 134 -6.50 -5.23 12.11
C TYR A 134 -6.70 -4.16 13.20
N GLY A 135 -5.60 -3.70 13.82
CA GLY A 135 -5.60 -2.68 14.86
C GLY A 135 -5.48 -3.26 16.27
N GLN A 136 -4.88 -2.46 17.15
CA GLN A 136 -4.52 -2.88 18.49
C GLN A 136 -5.71 -3.45 19.29
N THR A 137 -6.87 -2.80 19.22
CA THR A 137 -8.08 -3.25 19.95
C THR A 137 -8.57 -4.60 19.45
N PHE A 138 -8.58 -4.81 18.11
CA PHE A 138 -8.98 -6.11 17.53
C PHE A 138 -7.99 -7.21 17.90
N GLN A 139 -6.70 -6.94 17.75
CA GLN A 139 -5.64 -7.90 18.07
C GLN A 139 -5.61 -8.25 19.57
N GLN A 140 -5.90 -7.29 20.45
CA GLN A 140 -6.00 -7.53 21.88
C GLN A 140 -7.22 -8.40 22.21
N ALA A 141 -8.38 -8.08 21.66
CA ALA A 141 -9.61 -8.85 21.87
C ALA A 141 -9.47 -10.31 21.38
N GLU A 142 -8.71 -10.54 20.28
CA GLU A 142 -8.39 -11.88 19.80
C GLU A 142 -7.46 -12.63 20.76
N ARG A 143 -6.38 -11.98 21.27
CA ARG A 143 -5.47 -12.59 22.25
C ARG A 143 -6.17 -12.94 23.58
N ASP A 144 -7.09 -12.09 24.01
CA ASP A 144 -7.85 -12.27 25.24
C ASP A 144 -9.00 -13.29 25.11
N GLY A 145 -9.20 -13.83 23.88
CA GLY A 145 -10.24 -14.81 23.58
C GLY A 145 -11.66 -14.24 23.53
N VAL A 146 -11.80 -12.90 23.58
CA VAL A 146 -13.10 -12.20 23.38
C VAL A 146 -13.57 -12.42 21.93
N LEU A 147 -12.66 -12.30 20.97
CA LEU A 147 -12.93 -12.62 19.58
C LEU A 147 -12.37 -13.99 19.21
N LYS A 148 -13.18 -14.78 18.49
CA LYS A 148 -12.76 -16.05 17.90
C LYS A 148 -12.55 -15.85 16.40
N VAL A 149 -11.30 -15.59 16.00
CA VAL A 149 -10.95 -15.29 14.61
C VAL A 149 -10.35 -16.51 13.94
N LYS A 150 -10.96 -16.94 12.83
CA LYS A 150 -10.38 -17.99 11.97
C LYS A 150 -9.36 -17.35 11.04
N ARG A 151 -8.08 -17.61 11.28
CA ARG A 151 -7.00 -17.11 10.43
C ARG A 151 -6.90 -17.95 9.14
N LEU A 152 -6.84 -17.25 7.99
CA LEU A 152 -6.89 -17.80 6.64
C LEU A 152 -5.64 -17.40 5.85
N SER A 153 -5.25 -18.24 4.89
CA SER A 153 -4.05 -18.04 4.09
C SER A 153 -4.20 -16.96 3.01
N SER A 154 -5.43 -16.58 2.64
CA SER A 154 -5.68 -15.53 1.66
C SER A 154 -7.01 -14.81 1.91
N GLU A 155 -7.09 -13.56 1.44
CA GLU A 155 -8.29 -12.74 1.48
C GLU A 155 -9.38 -13.31 0.56
N GLU A 156 -9.01 -13.89 -0.60
CA GLU A 156 -9.93 -14.58 -1.48
C GLU A 156 -10.67 -15.71 -0.75
N GLN A 157 -9.94 -16.51 0.03
CA GLN A 157 -10.56 -17.58 0.84
C GLN A 157 -11.58 -17.01 1.83
N GLY A 158 -11.30 -15.84 2.41
CA GLY A 158 -12.21 -15.11 3.30
C GLY A 158 -13.53 -14.78 2.61
N LEU A 159 -13.48 -14.16 1.43
CA LEU A 159 -14.67 -13.81 0.65
C LEU A 159 -15.47 -15.04 0.21
N ARG A 160 -14.80 -16.12 -0.22
CA ARG A 160 -15.46 -17.39 -0.56
C ARG A 160 -16.14 -18.04 0.65
N MET A 161 -15.55 -17.92 1.83
CA MET A 161 -16.14 -18.43 3.07
C MET A 161 -17.35 -17.59 3.53
N LEU A 162 -17.35 -16.27 3.31
CA LEU A 162 -18.53 -15.43 3.50
C LEU A 162 -19.68 -15.89 2.59
N LEU A 163 -19.42 -16.03 1.29
CA LEU A 163 -20.41 -16.50 0.31
C LEU A 163 -20.98 -17.85 0.65
N ALA A 164 -20.15 -18.76 1.16
CA ALA A 164 -20.57 -20.10 1.62
C ALA A 164 -21.28 -20.08 2.99
N GLY A 165 -21.43 -18.91 3.64
CA GLY A 165 -22.05 -18.81 4.97
C GLY A 165 -21.25 -19.44 6.10
N ARG A 166 -19.94 -19.64 5.90
CA ARG A 166 -19.01 -20.20 6.89
C ARG A 166 -18.38 -19.15 7.80
N LEU A 167 -18.41 -17.89 7.39
CA LEU A 167 -18.09 -16.70 8.18
C LEU A 167 -19.27 -15.74 8.14
N ASP A 168 -19.36 -14.91 9.17
CA ASP A 168 -20.34 -13.82 9.25
C ASP A 168 -19.69 -12.49 8.86
N ALA A 169 -18.42 -12.27 9.23
CA ALA A 169 -17.65 -11.08 8.82
C ALA A 169 -16.17 -11.42 8.54
N PHE A 170 -15.58 -10.64 7.63
CA PHE A 170 -14.17 -10.72 7.24
C PHE A 170 -13.61 -9.31 6.96
N PRO A 171 -12.56 -8.85 7.67
CA PRO A 171 -11.99 -7.54 7.48
C PRO A 171 -11.08 -7.52 6.24
N MET A 172 -11.32 -6.54 5.36
CA MET A 172 -10.47 -6.27 4.18
C MET A 172 -10.33 -4.77 3.95
N ASP A 173 -9.21 -4.37 3.35
CA ASP A 173 -9.13 -3.06 2.72
C ASP A 173 -10.20 -2.96 1.64
N LYS A 174 -10.96 -1.85 1.65
CA LYS A 174 -12.12 -1.71 0.77
C LYS A 174 -11.75 -1.72 -0.72
N VAL A 175 -10.65 -1.07 -1.07
CA VAL A 175 -10.22 -0.96 -2.48
C VAL A 175 -9.70 -2.31 -2.97
N VAL A 176 -8.90 -2.99 -2.16
CA VAL A 176 -8.39 -4.35 -2.44
C VAL A 176 -9.54 -5.35 -2.59
N ALA A 177 -10.53 -5.27 -1.68
CA ALA A 177 -11.69 -6.15 -1.75
C ALA A 177 -12.49 -5.97 -3.03
N PHE A 178 -12.72 -4.73 -3.43
CA PHE A 178 -13.44 -4.45 -4.68
C PHE A 178 -12.66 -4.88 -5.91
N ASP A 179 -11.36 -4.62 -5.98
CA ASP A 179 -10.51 -5.08 -7.07
C ASP A 179 -10.54 -6.61 -7.20
N MET A 180 -10.38 -7.32 -6.07
CA MET A 180 -10.46 -8.78 -6.01
C MET A 180 -11.85 -9.29 -6.41
N LEU A 181 -12.91 -8.68 -5.90
CA LEU A 181 -14.28 -9.05 -6.27
C LEU A 181 -14.53 -8.84 -7.77
N HIS A 182 -14.01 -7.76 -8.34
CA HIS A 182 -14.18 -7.46 -9.77
C HIS A 182 -13.42 -8.47 -10.65
N SER A 183 -12.19 -8.81 -10.27
CA SER A 183 -11.30 -9.65 -11.09
C SER A 183 -11.53 -11.15 -10.94
N GLN A 184 -12.03 -11.63 -9.77
CA GLN A 184 -12.03 -13.06 -9.42
C GLN A 184 -13.41 -13.65 -9.10
N PHE A 185 -14.47 -12.81 -9.01
CA PHE A 185 -15.80 -13.26 -8.63
C PHE A 185 -16.83 -12.88 -9.70
N SER A 186 -17.83 -13.73 -9.90
CA SER A 186 -18.94 -13.45 -10.81
C SER A 186 -19.78 -12.26 -10.34
N ARG A 187 -20.54 -11.64 -11.25
CA ARG A 187 -21.47 -10.56 -10.91
C ARG A 187 -22.48 -10.98 -9.82
N GLU A 188 -22.98 -12.21 -9.90
CA GLU A 188 -23.92 -12.75 -8.94
C GLU A 188 -23.31 -12.89 -7.53
N GLU A 189 -22.09 -13.42 -7.44
CA GLU A 189 -21.35 -13.53 -6.17
C GLU A 189 -21.11 -12.16 -5.55
N ARG A 190 -20.64 -11.18 -6.34
CA ARG A 190 -20.41 -9.80 -5.87
C ARG A 190 -21.65 -9.16 -5.30
N GLN A 191 -22.81 -9.32 -5.95
CA GLN A 191 -24.08 -8.75 -5.51
C GLN A 191 -24.58 -9.29 -4.17
N ARG A 192 -24.07 -10.44 -3.72
CA ARG A 192 -24.42 -11.05 -2.43
C ARG A 192 -23.60 -10.50 -1.26
N LEU A 193 -22.51 -9.79 -1.53
CA LEU A 193 -21.63 -9.22 -0.50
C LEU A 193 -21.87 -7.73 -0.31
N SER A 194 -21.60 -7.26 0.90
CA SER A 194 -21.59 -5.86 1.31
C SER A 194 -20.51 -5.67 2.37
N PHE A 195 -20.35 -4.46 2.85
CA PHE A 195 -19.44 -4.14 3.95
C PHE A 195 -20.14 -3.20 4.94
N HIS A 196 -19.75 -3.28 6.20
CA HIS A 196 -20.24 -2.37 7.22
C HIS A 196 -19.64 -0.96 7.02
N PRO A 197 -20.43 0.13 7.11
CA PRO A 197 -19.94 1.48 6.81
C PRO A 197 -18.90 2.01 7.81
N LEU A 198 -18.95 1.53 9.07
CA LEU A 198 -17.94 1.89 10.07
C LEU A 198 -16.64 1.14 9.77
N PRO A 199 -15.50 1.83 9.55
CA PRO A 199 -14.23 1.17 9.36
C PRO A 199 -13.76 0.51 10.65
N LEU A 200 -13.22 -0.70 10.56
CA LEU A 200 -12.54 -1.37 11.66
C LEU A 200 -11.22 -0.65 11.99
N ARG A 201 -10.54 -0.17 10.95
CA ARG A 201 -9.29 0.55 11.03
C ARG A 201 -9.11 1.43 9.79
N SER A 202 -8.54 2.62 9.97
CA SER A 202 -8.09 3.49 8.89
C SER A 202 -6.67 3.95 9.20
N ASP A 203 -5.76 3.85 8.24
CA ASP A 203 -4.36 4.17 8.40
C ASP A 203 -3.78 4.82 7.16
N SER A 204 -2.78 5.66 7.39
CA SER A 204 -1.91 6.15 6.34
C SER A 204 -0.77 5.15 6.07
N LEU A 205 -0.44 4.96 4.80
CA LEU A 205 0.69 4.15 4.36
C LEU A 205 1.81 5.02 3.82
N HIS A 206 3.04 4.65 4.14
CA HIS A 206 4.23 5.48 3.98
C HIS A 206 5.33 4.76 3.21
N LEU A 207 6.14 5.54 2.48
CA LEU A 207 7.45 5.09 2.00
C LEU A 207 8.41 4.99 3.20
N LEU A 208 9.19 3.92 3.23
CA LEU A 208 10.27 3.71 4.19
C LEU A 208 11.61 3.79 3.46
N LEU A 209 12.52 4.68 3.87
CA LEU A 209 13.91 4.72 3.41
C LEU A 209 14.84 4.30 4.54
N SER A 210 15.71 3.33 4.25
CA SER A 210 16.60 2.74 5.25
C SER A 210 17.58 3.75 5.83
N LYS A 211 17.72 3.77 7.15
CA LYS A 211 18.75 4.56 7.86
C LYS A 211 20.15 3.98 7.67
N GLN A 212 20.28 2.74 7.19
CA GLN A 212 21.57 2.10 6.88
C GLN A 212 22.18 2.59 5.54
N VAL A 213 21.41 3.29 4.71
CA VAL A 213 21.88 3.77 3.40
C VAL A 213 22.20 5.26 3.48
N PRO A 214 23.46 5.66 3.23
CA PRO A 214 23.86 7.06 3.20
C PRO A 214 23.03 7.88 2.21
N GLY A 215 22.70 9.13 2.57
CA GLY A 215 21.92 10.05 1.72
C GLY A 215 20.41 9.85 1.79
N ASN A 216 19.90 8.81 2.44
CA ASN A 216 18.46 8.56 2.51
C ASN A 216 17.68 9.61 3.34
N ALA A 217 18.31 10.29 4.29
CA ALA A 217 17.67 11.42 4.99
C ALA A 217 17.33 12.55 4.01
N GLU A 218 18.27 12.91 3.12
CA GLU A 218 18.06 13.91 2.09
C GLU A 218 17.06 13.44 1.03
N ARG A 219 17.19 12.18 0.57
CA ARG A 219 16.23 11.57 -0.37
C ARG A 219 14.81 11.59 0.18
N MET A 220 14.63 11.35 1.49
CA MET A 220 13.30 11.42 2.12
C MET A 220 12.76 12.86 2.11
N ALA A 221 13.58 13.86 2.39
CA ALA A 221 13.15 15.26 2.31
C ALA A 221 12.76 15.66 0.88
N ARG A 222 13.53 15.22 -0.12
CA ARG A 222 13.22 15.40 -1.55
C ARG A 222 11.91 14.69 -1.92
N PHE A 223 11.77 13.43 -1.52
CA PHE A 223 10.53 12.67 -1.75
C PHE A 223 9.29 13.41 -1.21
N ASN A 224 9.32 13.86 0.05
CA ASN A 224 8.19 14.56 0.65
C ASN A 224 7.85 15.88 -0.09
N ARG A 225 8.85 16.61 -0.59
CA ARG A 225 8.59 17.79 -1.44
C ARG A 225 7.90 17.43 -2.75
N GLY A 226 8.42 16.39 -3.45
CA GLY A 226 7.81 15.90 -4.68
C GLY A 226 6.40 15.35 -4.46
N LEU A 227 6.20 14.60 -3.37
CA LEU A 227 4.88 14.06 -2.99
C LEU A 227 3.89 15.21 -2.72
N LYS A 228 4.30 16.23 -1.96
CA LYS A 228 3.46 17.40 -1.72
C LYS A 228 3.10 18.11 -3.03
N ALA A 229 4.05 18.35 -3.92
CA ALA A 229 3.80 18.96 -5.21
C ALA A 229 2.81 18.13 -6.06
N LEU A 230 2.94 16.80 -6.03
CA LEU A 230 2.04 15.88 -6.72
C LEU A 230 0.61 15.93 -6.12
N GLN A 231 0.49 15.98 -4.79
CA GLN A 231 -0.79 16.12 -4.08
C GLN A 231 -1.45 17.49 -4.39
N ASP A 232 -0.70 18.58 -4.29
CA ASP A 232 -1.19 19.93 -4.57
C ASP A 232 -1.67 20.10 -6.02
N SER A 233 -1.10 19.35 -6.96
CA SER A 233 -1.54 19.32 -8.37
C SER A 233 -2.86 18.55 -8.61
N GLY A 234 -3.38 17.85 -7.62
CA GLY A 234 -4.57 16.99 -7.73
C GLY A 234 -4.33 15.63 -8.41
N ARG A 235 -3.13 15.34 -8.89
CA ARG A 235 -2.82 14.08 -9.62
C ARG A 235 -2.98 12.85 -8.74
N VAL A 236 -2.59 12.92 -7.45
CA VAL A 236 -2.79 11.81 -6.52
C VAL A 236 -4.27 11.44 -6.41
N SER A 237 -5.15 12.44 -6.23
CA SER A 237 -6.59 12.22 -6.18
C SER A 237 -7.13 11.61 -7.49
N GLN A 238 -6.63 12.08 -8.63
CA GLN A 238 -6.98 11.53 -9.93
C GLN A 238 -6.61 10.04 -10.04
N TYR A 239 -5.38 9.65 -9.66
CA TYR A 239 -4.94 8.26 -9.74
C TYR A 239 -5.75 7.33 -8.82
N LEU A 240 -6.10 7.81 -7.63
CA LEU A 240 -6.96 7.05 -6.72
C LEU A 240 -8.39 6.91 -7.25
N LEU A 241 -8.93 7.92 -7.93
CA LEU A 241 -10.22 7.84 -8.59
C LEU A 241 -10.20 6.86 -9.78
N GLU A 242 -9.13 6.81 -10.56
CA GLU A 242 -8.97 5.87 -11.69
C GLU A 242 -9.13 4.40 -11.26
N ILE A 243 -8.61 4.03 -10.09
CA ILE A 243 -8.76 2.67 -9.56
C ILE A 243 -10.11 2.41 -8.87
N GLN A 244 -10.86 3.45 -8.52
CA GLN A 244 -12.18 3.32 -7.86
C GLN A 244 -13.33 3.32 -8.86
N GLN A 245 -13.18 3.94 -10.04
CA GLN A 245 -14.24 4.04 -11.06
C GLN A 245 -14.80 2.69 -11.52
N PRO A 246 -13.99 1.65 -11.80
CA PRO A 246 -14.53 0.34 -12.16
C PRO A 246 -15.35 -0.30 -11.03
N LEU A 247 -15.16 0.15 -9.78
CA LEU A 247 -15.73 -0.41 -8.58
C LEU A 247 -17.05 0.24 -8.18
N SER A 248 -17.30 1.50 -8.62
CA SER A 248 -18.50 2.28 -8.26
C SER A 248 -19.71 2.01 -9.16
N LEU A 249 -19.55 1.40 -10.33
CA LEU A 249 -20.63 1.20 -11.31
C LEU A 249 -21.45 -0.10 -11.11
N THR A 250 -21.35 -0.78 -9.97
CA THR A 250 -21.95 -2.11 -9.77
C THR A 250 -22.89 -2.19 -8.56
N TYR A 251 -23.41 -1.06 -8.05
CA TYR A 251 -24.43 -1.06 -6.97
C TYR A 251 -25.81 -0.81 -7.47
#